data_b353ebaa393ea63a8883b8bddcfd947e
#
_entry.id   b353ebaa393ea63a8883b8bddcfd947e
#
_cell.length_a   1.000
_cell.length_b   1.000
_cell.length_c   1.000
_cell.angle_alpha   90.00
_cell.angle_beta   90.00
_cell.angle_gamma   90.00
#
_symmetry.space_group_name_H-M   'P 1'
#
loop_
_entity.id
_entity.type
_entity.pdbx_description
1 polymer ?
#
loop_
_entity_poly.entity_id
_entity_poly.type
_entity_poly.pdbx_seq_one_letter_code
_entity_poly.pdbx_strand_id
1 'polypeptide(L)'
;MPKSVLAAVCVLAAFAVFLPRAARAVSTAGEQYEQALRLMPRTEHGAKLFELCAVCHGSQGRGSRDGSVPAIAGQSVPVLVNQLVEFRYDARHSIRVQGFIDHHPLAPQDLADVAAYVSSLPPREPPPAQPNTRTRHGEELFAARCSSCHGTRAEGDPTARVPRLAGQHPEYLAEQLHDTAEGRRPSMERDHARLLKRLSGDDLGAMALYLGSFSPAAPSSSRANGEQGVHDRTPVD
;
A
#
# COMPACT_ATOMS: atom_id res chain seq x y z
N MET A 1 32.58 86.03 15.83
CA MET A 1 33.13 84.80 15.22
C MET A 1 32.31 83.62 15.84
N PRO A 2 31.38 83.03 15.10
CA PRO A 2 30.73 81.81 15.58
C PRO A 2 31.30 80.59 14.84
N LYS A 3 31.64 79.60 15.59
CA LYS A 3 32.13 78.30 15.08
C LYS A 3 30.95 77.40 14.71
N SER A 4 30.84 77.07 13.42
CA SER A 4 29.85 76.12 12.90
C SER A 4 30.26 74.67 13.25
N VAL A 5 29.41 73.99 13.96
CA VAL A 5 29.51 72.51 14.22
C VAL A 5 28.69 71.82 13.16
N LEU A 6 29.36 71.14 12.22
CA LEU A 6 28.69 70.20 11.31
C LEU A 6 28.37 68.95 12.06
N ALA A 7 27.09 68.66 12.23
CA ALA A 7 26.59 67.37 12.71
C ALA A 7 26.43 66.43 11.51
N ALA A 8 27.28 65.41 11.43
CA ALA A 8 27.14 64.33 10.46
C ALA A 8 26.05 63.36 10.93
N VAL A 9 24.93 63.31 10.24
CA VAL A 9 23.86 62.33 10.47
C VAL A 9 24.21 61.07 9.67
N CYS A 10 24.67 60.02 10.36
CA CYS A 10 24.79 58.68 9.80
C CYS A 10 23.42 58.03 9.69
N VAL A 11 22.89 57.98 8.48
CA VAL A 11 21.68 57.18 8.16
C VAL A 11 22.10 55.73 7.96
N LEU A 12 21.92 54.91 8.98
CA LEU A 12 22.02 53.44 8.87
C LEU A 12 20.78 52.94 8.16
N ALA A 13 20.89 52.68 6.86
CA ALA A 13 19.86 51.98 6.10
C ALA A 13 19.90 50.51 6.49
N ALA A 14 18.94 50.07 7.35
CA ALA A 14 18.72 48.68 7.65
C ALA A 14 18.09 48.00 6.42
N PHE A 15 18.92 47.31 5.62
CA PHE A 15 18.46 46.39 4.59
C PHE A 15 17.83 45.19 5.30
N ALA A 16 16.51 45.22 5.50
CA ALA A 16 15.76 44.01 5.84
C ALA A 16 15.80 43.06 4.64
N VAL A 17 16.63 42.05 4.72
CA VAL A 17 16.66 40.95 3.75
C VAL A 17 15.34 40.18 3.94
N PHE A 18 14.35 40.49 3.13
CA PHE A 18 13.15 39.72 2.97
C PHE A 18 13.55 38.41 2.26
N LEU A 19 13.94 37.40 3.03
CA LEU A 19 14.02 36.05 2.51
C LEU A 19 12.59 35.62 2.16
N PRO A 20 12.30 35.30 0.89
CA PRO A 20 10.99 34.77 0.53
C PRO A 20 10.80 33.48 1.33
N ARG A 21 9.80 33.49 2.22
CA ARG A 21 9.34 32.28 2.86
C ARG A 21 8.83 31.41 1.72
N ALA A 22 9.64 30.43 1.32
CA ALA A 22 9.25 29.48 0.30
C ALA A 22 7.89 28.92 0.73
N ALA A 23 6.84 29.34 0.05
CA ALA A 23 5.52 28.77 0.24
C ALA A 23 5.72 27.27 -0.01
N ARG A 24 5.54 26.46 1.03
CA ARG A 24 5.55 25.01 0.88
C ARG A 24 4.43 24.70 -0.11
N ALA A 25 4.79 24.47 -1.35
CA ALA A 25 3.85 23.99 -2.34
C ALA A 25 3.20 22.74 -1.76
N VAL A 26 1.88 22.72 -1.71
CA VAL A 26 1.13 21.52 -1.32
C VAL A 26 1.45 20.49 -2.38
N SER A 27 2.19 19.45 -2.00
CA SER A 27 2.56 18.38 -2.93
C SER A 27 1.28 17.63 -3.34
N THR A 28 1.19 17.27 -4.61
CA THR A 28 0.10 16.43 -5.11
C THR A 28 0.22 14.98 -4.62
N ALA A 29 -0.86 14.22 -4.69
CA ALA A 29 -0.86 12.80 -4.37
C ALA A 29 0.23 12.04 -5.15
N GLY A 30 0.34 12.30 -6.45
CA GLY A 30 1.36 11.68 -7.32
C GLY A 30 2.79 12.03 -6.89
N GLU A 31 3.06 13.29 -6.56
CA GLU A 31 4.39 13.72 -6.09
C GLU A 31 4.76 13.05 -4.77
N GLN A 32 3.84 12.92 -3.82
CA GLN A 32 4.11 12.24 -2.55
C GLN A 32 4.38 10.75 -2.75
N TYR A 33 3.58 10.09 -3.61
CA TYR A 33 3.80 8.71 -3.98
C TYR A 33 5.20 8.50 -4.57
N GLU A 34 5.54 9.26 -5.61
CA GLU A 34 6.83 9.17 -6.28
C GLU A 34 8.01 9.51 -5.35
N GLN A 35 7.83 10.47 -4.47
CA GLN A 35 8.85 10.83 -3.48
C GLN A 35 9.08 9.69 -2.50
N ALA A 36 8.02 9.09 -1.95
CA ALA A 36 8.13 7.97 -1.02
C ALA A 36 8.86 6.77 -1.63
N LEU A 37 8.56 6.43 -2.89
CA LEU A 37 9.21 5.29 -3.56
C LEU A 37 10.69 5.50 -3.89
N ARG A 38 11.16 6.74 -3.98
CA ARG A 38 12.58 7.05 -4.21
C ARG A 38 13.44 7.07 -2.94
N LEU A 39 12.82 7.09 -1.77
CA LEU A 39 13.52 7.14 -0.50
C LEU A 39 13.98 5.75 -0.06
N MET A 40 15.17 5.68 0.54
CA MET A 40 15.65 4.47 1.21
C MET A 40 14.83 4.25 2.50
N PRO A 41 14.11 3.13 2.63
CA PRO A 41 13.29 2.88 3.80
C PRO A 41 14.13 2.52 5.03
N ARG A 42 13.70 3.02 6.19
CA ARG A 42 14.25 2.70 7.50
C ARG A 42 13.27 1.78 8.22
N THR A 43 13.45 0.47 8.07
CA THR A 43 12.49 -0.55 8.52
C THR A 43 12.24 -0.50 10.03
N GLU A 44 13.28 -0.21 10.85
CA GLU A 44 13.13 -0.04 12.30
C GLU A 44 12.24 1.16 12.67
N HIS A 45 12.34 2.27 11.94
CA HIS A 45 11.45 3.39 12.11
C HIS A 45 10.03 3.04 11.64
N GLY A 46 9.91 2.31 10.53
CA GLY A 46 8.64 1.78 10.05
C GLY A 46 7.94 0.88 11.07
N ALA A 47 8.70 0.05 11.80
CA ALA A 47 8.15 -0.79 12.87
C ALA A 47 7.54 0.06 14.00
N LYS A 48 8.21 1.13 14.41
CA LYS A 48 7.69 2.06 15.44
C LYS A 48 6.44 2.79 14.97
N LEU A 49 6.43 3.26 13.72
CA LEU A 49 5.23 3.89 13.14
C LEU A 49 4.06 2.92 13.06
N PHE A 50 4.34 1.65 12.75
CA PHE A 50 3.33 0.61 12.63
C PHE A 50 2.61 0.31 13.94
N GLU A 51 3.20 0.57 15.11
CA GLU A 51 2.54 0.38 16.42
C GLU A 51 1.19 1.08 16.49
N LEU A 52 1.08 2.26 15.87
CA LEU A 52 -0.17 3.00 15.78
C LEU A 52 -1.20 2.31 14.87
N CYS A 53 -0.76 1.71 13.78
CA CYS A 53 -1.61 0.96 12.86
C CYS A 53 -2.05 -0.38 13.44
N ALA A 54 -1.17 -0.97 14.27
CA ALA A 54 -1.38 -2.27 14.89
C ALA A 54 -2.58 -2.30 15.86
N VAL A 55 -3.00 -1.14 16.38
CA VAL A 55 -4.21 -1.02 17.23
C VAL A 55 -5.44 -1.60 16.52
N CYS A 56 -5.56 -1.39 15.22
CA CYS A 56 -6.66 -1.92 14.40
C CYS A 56 -6.23 -3.14 13.59
N HIS A 57 -5.05 -3.09 12.94
CA HIS A 57 -4.60 -4.14 12.04
C HIS A 57 -3.94 -5.34 12.74
N GLY A 58 -3.77 -5.29 14.07
CA GLY A 58 -3.05 -6.28 14.86
C GLY A 58 -1.53 -6.16 14.72
N SER A 59 -0.78 -6.67 15.69
CA SER A 59 0.70 -6.55 15.73
C SER A 59 1.41 -7.22 14.56
N GLN A 60 0.75 -8.13 13.86
CA GLN A 60 1.26 -8.80 12.66
C GLN A 60 0.59 -8.30 11.37
N GLY A 61 -0.21 -7.24 11.43
CA GLY A 61 -0.89 -6.69 10.26
C GLY A 61 -1.91 -7.62 9.59
N ARG A 62 -2.44 -8.60 10.34
CA ARG A 62 -3.37 -9.62 9.80
C ARG A 62 -4.84 -9.20 9.80
N GLY A 63 -5.15 -8.00 10.31
CA GLY A 63 -6.50 -7.49 10.43
C GLY A 63 -7.30 -8.11 11.57
N SER A 64 -8.61 -7.86 11.56
CA SER A 64 -9.54 -8.40 12.55
C SER A 64 -10.14 -9.76 12.10
N ARG A 65 -10.54 -10.58 13.06
CA ARG A 65 -11.10 -11.92 12.76
C ARG A 65 -12.43 -11.87 12.01
N ASP A 66 -13.21 -10.83 12.24
CA ASP A 66 -14.50 -10.59 11.58
C ASP A 66 -14.37 -9.96 10.19
N GLY A 67 -13.15 -9.70 9.73
CA GLY A 67 -12.89 -9.11 8.42
C GLY A 67 -13.21 -7.62 8.31
N SER A 68 -13.66 -6.97 9.37
CA SER A 68 -13.96 -5.52 9.36
C SER A 68 -12.72 -4.63 9.26
N VAL A 69 -11.55 -5.16 9.61
CA VAL A 69 -10.24 -4.53 9.41
C VAL A 69 -9.40 -5.43 8.52
N PRO A 70 -8.89 -4.92 7.38
CA PRO A 70 -8.16 -5.76 6.43
C PRO A 70 -6.80 -6.22 6.93
N ALA A 71 -6.35 -7.37 6.42
CA ALA A 71 -4.95 -7.75 6.44
C ALA A 71 -4.15 -6.84 5.52
N ILE A 72 -3.04 -6.29 6.03
CA ILE A 72 -2.12 -5.45 5.27
C ILE A 72 -0.71 -6.04 5.19
N ALA A 73 -0.40 -7.02 6.03
CA ALA A 73 0.87 -7.73 6.04
C ALA A 73 1.21 -8.38 4.69
N GLY A 74 2.44 -8.23 4.25
CA GLY A 74 2.94 -8.81 2.99
C GLY A 74 2.37 -8.19 1.73
N GLN A 75 1.63 -7.07 1.82
CA GLN A 75 1.25 -6.30 0.65
C GLN A 75 2.48 -5.55 0.11
N SER A 76 2.54 -5.33 -1.20
CA SER A 76 3.69 -4.68 -1.83
C SER A 76 3.83 -3.21 -1.44
N VAL A 77 5.08 -2.75 -1.33
CA VAL A 77 5.39 -1.35 -0.95
C VAL A 77 4.67 -0.33 -1.85
N PRO A 78 4.71 -0.45 -3.20
CA PRO A 78 4.01 0.52 -4.05
C PRO A 78 2.51 0.58 -3.81
N VAL A 79 1.87 -0.56 -3.55
CA VAL A 79 0.44 -0.62 -3.24
C VAL A 79 0.14 0.02 -1.89
N LEU A 80 0.93 -0.27 -0.86
CA LEU A 80 0.75 0.31 0.48
C LEU A 80 0.91 1.83 0.45
N VAL A 81 1.98 2.33 -0.18
CA VAL A 81 2.21 3.78 -0.33
C VAL A 81 1.05 4.43 -1.08
N ASN A 82 0.62 3.83 -2.22
CA ASN A 82 -0.49 4.35 -2.99
C ASN A 82 -1.78 4.45 -2.17
N GLN A 83 -2.12 3.40 -1.43
CA GLN A 83 -3.34 3.38 -0.61
C GLN A 83 -3.29 4.39 0.54
N LEU A 84 -2.15 4.58 1.20
CA LEU A 84 -2.00 5.60 2.25
C LEU A 84 -2.14 7.01 1.68
N VAL A 85 -1.58 7.25 0.49
CA VAL A 85 -1.74 8.51 -0.25
C VAL A 85 -3.20 8.72 -0.66
N GLU A 86 -3.88 7.69 -1.17
CA GLU A 86 -5.31 7.76 -1.54
C GLU A 86 -6.19 8.17 -0.36
N PHE A 87 -5.97 7.61 0.84
CA PHE A 87 -6.69 8.04 2.05
C PHE A 87 -6.41 9.49 2.42
N ARG A 88 -5.17 9.93 2.29
CA ARG A 88 -4.77 11.30 2.62
C ARG A 88 -5.39 12.36 1.71
N TYR A 89 -5.62 12.03 0.45
CA TYR A 89 -6.18 12.92 -0.57
C TYR A 89 -7.66 12.66 -0.86
N ASP A 90 -8.34 11.94 0.04
CA ASP A 90 -9.76 11.61 -0.07
C ASP A 90 -10.15 10.88 -1.36
N ALA A 91 -9.18 10.21 -1.97
CA ALA A 91 -9.38 9.38 -3.15
C ALA A 91 -9.83 7.94 -2.80
N ARG A 92 -9.78 7.61 -1.51
CA ARG A 92 -10.31 6.39 -0.91
C ARG A 92 -10.92 6.71 0.44
N HIS A 93 -12.16 6.25 0.66
CA HIS A 93 -12.89 6.57 1.87
C HIS A 93 -12.76 5.48 2.94
N SER A 94 -12.36 5.89 4.12
CA SER A 94 -12.49 5.15 5.37
C SER A 94 -12.40 6.14 6.51
N ILE A 95 -13.51 6.40 7.18
CA ILE A 95 -13.58 7.35 8.30
C ILE A 95 -12.51 7.06 9.35
N ARG A 96 -12.23 5.77 9.61
CA ARG A 96 -11.23 5.37 10.62
C ARG A 96 -9.80 5.68 10.16
N VAL A 97 -9.43 5.27 8.94
CA VAL A 97 -8.07 5.48 8.42
C VAL A 97 -7.84 6.95 8.13
N GLN A 98 -8.81 7.65 7.56
CA GLN A 98 -8.71 9.07 7.25
C GLN A 98 -8.55 9.91 8.51
N GLY A 99 -9.39 9.72 9.52
CA GLY A 99 -9.26 10.40 10.80
C GLY A 99 -7.91 10.14 11.48
N PHE A 100 -7.36 8.92 11.33
CA PHE A 100 -6.03 8.62 11.81
C PHE A 100 -4.94 9.42 11.08
N ILE A 101 -4.96 9.43 9.73
CA ILE A 101 -3.96 10.13 8.91
C ILE A 101 -4.02 11.65 9.10
N ASP A 102 -5.22 12.21 9.30
CA ASP A 102 -5.41 13.64 9.55
C ASP A 102 -4.77 14.09 10.87
N HIS A 103 -4.80 13.22 11.88
CA HIS A 103 -4.19 13.50 13.18
C HIS A 103 -2.69 13.11 13.25
N HIS A 104 -2.26 12.22 12.37
CA HIS A 104 -0.88 11.73 12.28
C HIS A 104 -0.36 11.85 10.84
N PRO A 105 -0.03 13.08 10.37
CA PRO A 105 0.41 13.31 9.01
C PRO A 105 1.75 12.62 8.76
N LEU A 106 1.75 11.60 7.89
CA LEU A 106 2.93 10.86 7.50
C LEU A 106 3.72 11.65 6.45
N ALA A 107 4.99 11.94 6.71
CA ALA A 107 5.90 12.48 5.70
C ALA A 107 6.20 11.41 4.62
N PRO A 108 6.70 11.77 3.43
CA PRO A 108 7.08 10.78 2.42
C PRO A 108 8.06 9.72 2.92
N GLN A 109 8.97 10.08 3.83
CA GLN A 109 9.86 9.11 4.46
C GLN A 109 9.10 8.12 5.36
N ASP A 110 8.10 8.59 6.11
CA ASP A 110 7.30 7.74 6.99
C ASP A 110 6.45 6.77 6.16
N LEU A 111 5.94 7.20 5.00
CA LEU A 111 5.25 6.34 4.05
C LEU A 111 6.16 5.22 3.53
N ALA A 112 7.41 5.56 3.15
CA ALA A 112 8.40 4.58 2.70
C ALA A 112 8.75 3.58 3.83
N ASP A 113 8.99 4.09 5.04
CA ASP A 113 9.42 3.31 6.19
C ASP A 113 8.34 2.32 6.63
N VAL A 114 7.11 2.80 6.84
CA VAL A 114 6.00 1.95 7.30
C VAL A 114 5.56 0.95 6.23
N ALA A 115 5.55 1.35 4.94
CA ALA A 115 5.20 0.44 3.86
C ALA A 115 6.24 -0.67 3.71
N ALA A 116 7.54 -0.38 3.83
CA ALA A 116 8.59 -1.39 3.79
C ALA A 116 8.48 -2.37 4.96
N TYR A 117 8.21 -1.88 6.18
CA TYR A 117 8.00 -2.74 7.33
C TYR A 117 6.79 -3.65 7.14
N VAL A 118 5.63 -3.11 6.81
CA VAL A 118 4.38 -3.87 6.61
C VAL A 118 4.53 -4.90 5.48
N SER A 119 5.22 -4.53 4.40
CA SER A 119 5.53 -5.44 3.29
C SER A 119 6.41 -6.62 3.72
N SER A 120 7.28 -6.45 4.71
CA SER A 120 8.15 -7.50 5.25
C SER A 120 7.43 -8.47 6.20
N LEU A 121 6.26 -8.10 6.71
CA LEU A 121 5.49 -8.97 7.60
C LEU A 121 4.94 -10.18 6.83
N PRO A 122 4.92 -11.37 7.46
CA PRO A 122 4.31 -12.54 6.86
C PRO A 122 2.84 -12.29 6.51
N PRO A 123 2.41 -12.54 5.28
CA PRO A 123 1.01 -12.36 4.90
C PRO A 123 0.09 -13.27 5.74
N ARG A 124 -1.18 -12.89 5.81
CA ARG A 124 -2.19 -13.69 6.51
C ARG A 124 -2.36 -15.04 5.79
N GLU A 125 -2.28 -16.12 6.56
CA GLU A 125 -2.69 -17.45 6.09
C GLU A 125 -4.17 -17.63 6.39
N PRO A 126 -5.02 -17.87 5.38
CA PRO A 126 -6.42 -18.15 5.59
C PRO A 126 -6.61 -19.56 6.17
N PRO A 127 -7.74 -19.84 6.83
CA PRO A 127 -8.10 -21.21 7.14
C PRO A 127 -8.23 -22.01 5.83
N PRO A 128 -8.00 -23.34 5.89
CA PRO A 128 -8.16 -24.19 4.71
C PRO A 128 -9.52 -23.98 4.05
N ALA A 129 -9.50 -23.79 2.72
CA ALA A 129 -10.72 -23.61 1.95
C ALA A 129 -11.61 -24.84 2.09
N GLN A 130 -12.91 -24.62 2.35
CA GLN A 130 -13.93 -25.65 2.17
C GLN A 130 -14.49 -25.51 0.75
N PRO A 131 -14.10 -26.37 -0.21
CA PRO A 131 -14.60 -26.29 -1.57
C PRO A 131 -16.11 -26.46 -1.57
N ASN A 132 -16.83 -25.49 -2.07
CA ASN A 132 -18.26 -25.54 -2.28
C ASN A 132 -18.63 -24.90 -3.62
N THR A 133 -19.89 -24.99 -4.03
CA THR A 133 -20.35 -24.44 -5.31
C THR A 133 -20.05 -22.96 -5.45
N ARG A 134 -20.18 -22.18 -4.36
CA ARG A 134 -19.99 -20.74 -4.37
C ARG A 134 -18.51 -20.36 -4.54
N THR A 135 -17.60 -21.02 -3.83
CA THR A 135 -16.16 -20.77 -3.99
C THR A 135 -15.66 -21.18 -5.37
N ARG A 136 -16.20 -22.25 -5.96
CA ARG A 136 -15.89 -22.68 -7.33
C ARG A 136 -16.37 -21.65 -8.37
N HIS A 137 -17.58 -21.12 -8.21
CA HIS A 137 -18.08 -20.04 -9.05
C HIS A 137 -17.17 -18.79 -8.97
N GLY A 138 -16.72 -18.42 -7.76
CA GLY A 138 -15.76 -17.35 -7.56
C GLY A 138 -14.41 -17.59 -8.26
N GLU A 139 -13.91 -18.82 -8.26
CA GLU A 139 -12.73 -19.25 -8.98
C GLU A 139 -12.88 -19.04 -10.49
N GLU A 140 -13.97 -19.51 -11.06
CA GLU A 140 -14.26 -19.37 -12.50
C GLU A 140 -14.34 -17.90 -12.91
N LEU A 141 -15.02 -17.07 -12.13
CA LEU A 141 -15.10 -15.63 -12.36
C LEU A 141 -13.75 -14.94 -12.28
N PHE A 142 -12.98 -15.25 -11.24
CA PHE A 142 -11.64 -14.69 -11.06
C PHE A 142 -10.72 -15.07 -12.22
N ALA A 143 -10.69 -16.35 -12.58
CA ALA A 143 -9.85 -16.84 -13.69
C ALA A 143 -10.21 -16.15 -15.02
N ALA A 144 -11.50 -15.99 -15.28
CA ALA A 144 -11.96 -15.40 -16.54
C ALA A 144 -11.82 -13.88 -16.66
N ARG A 145 -11.81 -13.14 -15.52
CA ARG A 145 -11.97 -11.68 -15.56
C ARG A 145 -10.94 -10.89 -14.79
N CYS A 146 -10.21 -11.51 -13.86
CA CYS A 146 -9.37 -10.79 -12.90
C CYS A 146 -7.90 -11.22 -12.95
N SER A 147 -7.66 -12.50 -13.26
CA SER A 147 -6.34 -13.12 -13.19
C SER A 147 -5.31 -12.48 -14.12
N SER A 148 -5.74 -11.88 -15.23
CA SER A 148 -4.83 -11.21 -16.19
C SER A 148 -4.07 -10.03 -15.58
N CYS A 149 -4.65 -9.35 -14.60
CA CYS A 149 -4.03 -8.22 -13.90
C CYS A 149 -3.55 -8.62 -12.49
N HIS A 150 -4.37 -9.39 -11.75
CA HIS A 150 -4.06 -9.76 -10.37
C HIS A 150 -3.15 -10.98 -10.24
N GLY A 151 -2.76 -11.62 -11.35
CA GLY A 151 -2.02 -12.89 -11.35
C GLY A 151 -2.93 -14.09 -11.09
N THR A 152 -2.50 -15.28 -11.58
CA THR A 152 -3.29 -16.53 -11.47
C THR A 152 -3.47 -17.00 -10.02
N ARG A 153 -2.63 -16.54 -9.12
CA ARG A 153 -2.65 -16.81 -7.68
C ARG A 153 -3.09 -15.59 -6.86
N ALA A 154 -3.67 -14.60 -7.51
CA ALA A 154 -4.06 -13.33 -6.91
C ALA A 154 -2.92 -12.64 -6.14
N GLU A 155 -1.68 -12.82 -6.60
CA GLU A 155 -0.46 -12.26 -6.01
C GLU A 155 -0.28 -10.78 -6.27
N GLY A 156 -0.99 -10.23 -7.28
CA GLY A 156 -0.88 -8.85 -7.71
C GLY A 156 0.35 -8.55 -8.56
N ASP A 157 0.52 -7.29 -8.93
CA ASP A 157 1.69 -6.76 -9.64
C ASP A 157 2.13 -5.44 -8.97
N PRO A 158 3.26 -5.45 -8.24
CA PRO A 158 3.80 -4.24 -7.63
C PRO A 158 4.11 -3.13 -8.62
N THR A 159 4.57 -3.47 -9.82
CA THR A 159 4.98 -2.50 -10.85
C THR A 159 3.79 -1.75 -11.41
N ALA A 160 2.69 -2.47 -11.63
CA ALA A 160 1.41 -1.90 -12.06
C ALA A 160 0.54 -1.39 -10.90
N ARG A 161 1.03 -1.43 -9.65
CA ARG A 161 0.27 -1.09 -8.43
C ARG A 161 -1.00 -1.92 -8.25
N VAL A 162 -1.00 -3.14 -8.80
CA VAL A 162 -2.10 -4.08 -8.63
C VAL A 162 -1.93 -4.82 -7.30
N PRO A 163 -2.92 -4.73 -6.39
CA PRO A 163 -2.77 -5.32 -5.07
C PRO A 163 -2.83 -6.84 -5.09
N ARG A 164 -2.10 -7.46 -4.14
CA ARG A 164 -2.34 -8.84 -3.75
C ARG A 164 -3.74 -8.93 -3.15
N LEU A 165 -4.52 -9.92 -3.59
CA LEU A 165 -5.85 -10.21 -3.08
C LEU A 165 -5.85 -11.54 -2.30
N ALA A 166 -4.89 -12.43 -2.58
CA ALA A 166 -4.76 -13.72 -1.92
C ALA A 166 -4.62 -13.57 -0.40
N GLY A 167 -5.43 -14.34 0.34
CA GLY A 167 -5.40 -14.36 1.79
C GLY A 167 -6.04 -13.16 2.48
N GLN A 168 -6.65 -12.23 1.76
CA GLN A 168 -7.41 -11.14 2.35
C GLN A 168 -8.72 -11.66 2.97
N HIS A 169 -9.29 -10.93 3.92
CA HIS A 169 -10.57 -11.27 4.52
C HIS A 169 -11.71 -11.19 3.49
N PRO A 170 -12.56 -12.23 3.36
CA PRO A 170 -13.65 -12.23 2.40
C PRO A 170 -14.63 -11.07 2.59
N GLU A 171 -14.92 -10.71 3.84
CA GLU A 171 -15.83 -9.62 4.20
C GLU A 171 -15.29 -8.28 3.68
N TYR A 172 -14.00 -8.02 3.91
CA TYR A 172 -13.34 -6.82 3.40
C TYR A 172 -13.27 -6.81 1.86
N LEU A 173 -12.96 -7.95 1.23
CA LEU A 173 -12.97 -8.05 -0.23
C LEU A 173 -14.35 -7.77 -0.80
N ALA A 174 -15.41 -8.34 -0.21
CA ALA A 174 -16.78 -8.09 -0.64
C ALA A 174 -17.14 -6.61 -0.55
N GLU A 175 -16.82 -5.94 0.57
CA GLU A 175 -17.01 -4.50 0.73
C GLU A 175 -16.28 -3.71 -0.36
N GLN A 176 -14.99 -4.00 -0.58
CA GLN A 176 -14.18 -3.26 -1.56
C GLN A 176 -14.63 -3.49 -3.00
N LEU A 177 -15.10 -4.69 -3.35
CA LEU A 177 -15.66 -4.98 -4.67
C LEU A 177 -16.97 -4.23 -4.89
N HIS A 178 -17.87 -4.21 -3.90
CA HIS A 178 -19.11 -3.44 -3.94
C HIS A 178 -18.84 -1.93 -4.02
N ASP A 179 -17.94 -1.40 -3.18
CA ASP A 179 -17.60 0.03 -3.18
C ASP A 179 -17.06 0.46 -4.54
N THR A 180 -16.26 -0.39 -5.18
CA THR A 180 -15.74 -0.11 -6.51
C THR A 180 -16.83 -0.17 -7.58
N ALA A 181 -17.70 -1.19 -7.53
CA ALA A 181 -18.82 -1.33 -8.46
C ALA A 181 -19.80 -0.16 -8.39
N GLU A 182 -20.02 0.38 -7.20
CA GLU A 182 -20.91 1.51 -6.95
C GLU A 182 -20.23 2.90 -7.09
N GLY A 183 -18.94 2.92 -7.43
CA GLY A 183 -18.18 4.16 -7.64
C GLY A 183 -17.80 4.90 -6.35
N ARG A 184 -17.88 4.24 -5.19
CA ARG A 184 -17.44 4.81 -3.90
C ARG A 184 -15.92 4.85 -3.71
N ARG A 185 -15.17 4.37 -4.71
CA ARG A 185 -13.70 4.45 -4.76
C ARG A 185 -13.25 5.28 -5.98
N PRO A 186 -13.20 6.61 -5.86
CA PRO A 186 -12.87 7.51 -6.97
C PRO A 186 -11.47 7.31 -7.54
N SER A 187 -10.52 6.76 -6.77
CA SER A 187 -9.17 6.43 -7.24
C SER A 187 -9.12 5.22 -8.18
N MET A 188 -10.19 4.42 -8.22
CA MET A 188 -10.21 3.21 -9.03
C MET A 188 -10.36 3.53 -10.52
N GLU A 189 -9.60 2.84 -11.36
CA GLU A 189 -9.70 2.98 -12.81
C GLU A 189 -11.13 2.71 -13.31
N ARG A 190 -11.58 3.53 -14.24
CA ARG A 190 -12.96 3.47 -14.76
C ARG A 190 -13.31 2.11 -15.38
N ASP A 191 -12.37 1.47 -16.05
CA ASP A 191 -12.60 0.17 -16.69
C ASP A 191 -12.73 -0.94 -15.67
N HIS A 192 -11.97 -0.88 -14.56
CA HIS A 192 -12.12 -1.81 -13.46
C HIS A 192 -13.49 -1.64 -12.76
N ALA A 193 -13.91 -0.40 -12.49
CA ALA A 193 -15.23 -0.13 -11.93
C ALA A 193 -16.37 -0.60 -12.86
N ARG A 194 -16.25 -0.39 -14.18
CA ARG A 194 -17.22 -0.88 -15.17
C ARG A 194 -17.29 -2.41 -15.20
N LEU A 195 -16.14 -3.08 -15.07
CA LEU A 195 -16.09 -4.53 -15.03
C LEU A 195 -16.88 -5.06 -13.84
N LEU A 196 -16.60 -4.52 -12.64
CA LEU A 196 -17.28 -4.96 -11.41
C LEU A 196 -18.78 -4.63 -11.41
N LYS A 197 -19.19 -3.49 -11.98
CA LYS A 197 -20.60 -3.10 -12.11
C LYS A 197 -21.44 -4.07 -12.94
N ARG A 198 -20.83 -4.90 -13.78
CA ARG A 198 -21.52 -5.93 -14.60
C ARG A 198 -21.75 -7.24 -13.87
N LEU A 199 -21.17 -7.38 -12.67
CA LEU A 199 -21.29 -8.56 -11.85
C LEU A 199 -22.42 -8.38 -10.82
N SER A 200 -23.12 -9.46 -10.53
CA SER A 200 -24.13 -9.45 -9.48
C SER A 200 -23.48 -9.39 -8.09
N GLY A 201 -24.24 -9.02 -7.07
CA GLY A 201 -23.77 -9.08 -5.68
C GLY A 201 -23.35 -10.50 -5.26
N ASP A 202 -24.01 -11.53 -5.79
CA ASP A 202 -23.64 -12.93 -5.56
C ASP A 202 -22.30 -13.28 -6.20
N ASP A 203 -22.03 -12.79 -7.42
CA ASP A 203 -20.73 -12.97 -8.09
C ASP A 203 -19.59 -12.31 -7.30
N LEU A 204 -19.79 -11.06 -6.85
CA LEU A 204 -18.82 -10.34 -6.03
C LEU A 204 -18.56 -11.07 -4.71
N GLY A 205 -19.61 -11.56 -4.06
CA GLY A 205 -19.49 -12.36 -2.84
C GLY A 205 -18.80 -13.71 -3.07
N ALA A 206 -19.07 -14.38 -4.18
CA ALA A 206 -18.40 -15.63 -4.56
C ALA A 206 -16.90 -15.42 -4.79
N MET A 207 -16.51 -14.38 -5.52
CA MET A 207 -15.11 -14.01 -5.71
C MET A 207 -14.41 -13.66 -4.40
N ALA A 208 -15.06 -12.91 -3.51
CA ALA A 208 -14.50 -12.56 -2.22
C ALA A 208 -14.20 -13.81 -1.37
N LEU A 209 -15.12 -14.79 -1.34
CA LEU A 209 -14.92 -16.06 -0.66
C LEU A 209 -13.75 -16.86 -1.24
N TYR A 210 -13.67 -16.94 -2.58
CA TYR A 210 -12.59 -17.65 -3.25
C TYR A 210 -11.22 -17.00 -2.93
N LEU A 211 -11.09 -15.70 -3.13
CA LEU A 211 -9.86 -14.95 -2.89
C LEU A 211 -9.40 -15.00 -1.43
N GLY A 212 -10.35 -14.92 -0.50
CA GLY A 212 -10.08 -14.99 0.92
C GLY A 212 -9.62 -16.36 1.41
N SER A 213 -9.87 -17.41 0.61
CA SER A 213 -9.42 -18.78 0.88
C SER A 213 -8.06 -19.12 0.28
N PHE A 214 -7.53 -18.25 -0.56
CA PHE A 214 -6.23 -18.46 -1.21
C PHE A 214 -5.10 -18.32 -0.21
N SER A 215 -4.27 -19.37 -0.05
CA SER A 215 -3.02 -19.25 0.70
C SER A 215 -2.01 -18.46 -0.13
N PRO A 216 -1.49 -17.33 0.36
CA PRO A 216 -0.41 -16.64 -0.31
C PRO A 216 0.80 -17.57 -0.29
N ALA A 217 1.27 -18.01 -1.47
CA ALA A 217 2.47 -18.83 -1.52
C ALA A 217 3.61 -18.10 -0.81
N ALA A 218 4.31 -18.81 0.03
CA ALA A 218 5.62 -18.38 0.48
C ALA A 218 6.45 -17.94 -0.75
N PRO A 219 7.20 -16.82 -0.68
CA PRO A 219 8.07 -16.43 -1.79
C PRO A 219 8.88 -17.68 -2.18
N SER A 220 8.84 -18.02 -3.46
CA SER A 220 9.56 -19.18 -3.96
C SER A 220 11.05 -19.00 -3.66
N SER A 221 11.57 -19.74 -2.70
CA SER A 221 13.00 -19.87 -2.42
C SER A 221 13.75 -20.66 -3.51
N SER A 222 13.15 -20.78 -4.68
CA SER A 222 13.71 -21.46 -5.82
C SER A 222 14.49 -20.51 -6.73
N ARG A 223 15.69 -20.10 -6.31
CA ARG A 223 16.84 -19.85 -7.19
C ARG A 223 18.12 -19.58 -6.37
N ALA A 224 18.48 -20.54 -5.55
CA ALA A 224 19.83 -20.59 -4.99
C ALA A 224 20.28 -22.04 -4.77
N ASN A 225 20.14 -22.87 -5.80
CA ASN A 225 20.95 -24.08 -5.93
C ASN A 225 21.43 -24.13 -7.37
N GLY A 226 22.43 -23.30 -7.65
CA GLY A 226 23.32 -23.51 -8.78
C GLY A 226 24.05 -24.82 -8.58
N GLU A 227 23.97 -25.64 -9.59
CA GLU A 227 24.71 -26.86 -9.77
C GLU A 227 26.19 -26.73 -9.33
N GLN A 228 26.53 -27.41 -8.27
CA GLN A 228 27.91 -27.86 -8.07
C GLN A 228 27.97 -29.27 -8.57
N GLY A 229 28.25 -29.41 -9.88
CA GLY A 229 28.67 -30.65 -10.50
C GLY A 229 30.01 -31.08 -9.91
N VAL A 230 29.97 -32.04 -9.01
CA VAL A 230 31.15 -32.75 -8.56
C VAL A 230 31.57 -33.67 -9.72
N HIS A 231 32.60 -33.27 -10.45
CA HIS A 231 33.38 -34.16 -11.29
C HIS A 231 34.26 -35.03 -10.39
N ASP A 232 33.75 -36.19 -10.04
CA ASP A 232 34.56 -37.29 -9.53
C ASP A 232 35.41 -37.83 -10.70
N ARG A 233 36.73 -37.53 -10.68
CA ARG A 233 37.74 -38.17 -11.49
C ARG A 233 38.48 -39.14 -10.59
N THR A 234 38.09 -40.41 -10.63
CA THR A 234 38.93 -41.52 -10.20
C THR A 234 40.08 -41.72 -11.18
N PRO A 235 41.32 -41.86 -10.73
CA PRO A 235 42.41 -42.29 -11.57
C PRO A 235 42.35 -43.82 -11.68
N VAL A 236 42.52 -44.30 -12.91
CA VAL A 236 42.73 -45.72 -13.20
C VAL A 236 44.21 -45.88 -13.46
N ASP A 237 44.85 -46.81 -12.67
CA ASP A 237 46.16 -47.40 -12.96
C ASP A 237 46.10 -48.37 -14.11
#